data_aa6da5f575af6b33476aebe8c40c8f08
#
_entry.id   aa6da5f575af6b33476aebe8c40c8f08
#
_cell.length_a   1.000
_cell.length_b   1.000
_cell.length_c   1.000
_cell.angle_alpha   90.00
_cell.angle_beta   90.00
_cell.angle_gamma   90.00
#
_symmetry.space_group_name_H-M   'P 1'
#
loop_
_entity.id
_entity.type
_entity.pdbx_description
1 polymer ?
#
loop_
_entity_poly.entity_id
_entity_poly.type
_entity_poly.pdbx_seq_one_letter_code
_entity_poly.pdbx_strand_id
1 'polypeptide(L)'
;MAKAKLSFDDLLASGTLAELRAALATSRIPVGLTEARKLVVRAGAIGAPAHSLRLAIMHSYTSELLDPWLSLAAALQGLDLQTYHAPYGMTVQQAQENSGLVNHKPDITLLLLQPEDLHPDLAKPLSRCSASQQDELSAEVLERLQSMVSQFRQHKVGQIVLSLLPALHARGLGLYDAHSERSESAWWARLKTEITGFLRNSVQSSLFLDLDEVLRQVGRVSFFDHRLWYSARFPFTPEAGREIARRIVGLGAVMKFPKAKVIVLDADNTLWGGIIGEDGMDGIALGPDYPGNTFLDFQRRLLDYQQRGFILALCSKNNPADLDQVLKEHPHQLLRDQHFAARRVNWVPKTDNLISLAEELNLGLDCFIFVDDSDHECAAVRLRLPQVVVVQTPARPIDIPFCLEHVARLEVLSLTAEDLVKTEMYAQERQRREMKEQVETSGAGMGDYLASLDMKMQVSFNKPAHLARLSQMTQKTNQFNLTTRRYNEQQMQEFIARADWLVADFSLMDVFGHSGIAGLAVVRLVGEQEAELDTLLMSCRVIGRYAESAFLHCLLRDLAAKGVKNVVADFLPTAKNELVKSFLHDQGFELGHDGRYRWHLGDKPPRPESAFPVAVTVEI
;
A
#
# COMPACT_ATOMS: atom_id res chain seq x y z
N MET A 1 -22.79 6.21 -31.04
CA MET A 1 -24.10 5.86 -30.47
C MET A 1 -24.08 6.19 -28.98
N ALA A 2 -24.97 7.05 -28.48
CA ALA A 2 -25.06 7.33 -27.05
C ALA A 2 -25.43 6.03 -26.32
N LYS A 3 -24.52 5.48 -25.49
CA LYS A 3 -24.86 4.37 -24.60
C LYS A 3 -26.08 4.81 -23.76
N ALA A 4 -27.11 3.98 -23.71
CA ALA A 4 -28.32 4.23 -22.94
C ALA A 4 -27.91 4.57 -21.49
N LYS A 5 -28.62 5.51 -20.88
CA LYS A 5 -28.37 5.94 -19.49
C LYS A 5 -28.63 4.74 -18.60
N LEU A 6 -27.60 4.23 -17.92
CA LEU A 6 -27.74 3.10 -16.99
C LEU A 6 -28.89 3.35 -16.00
N SER A 7 -29.73 2.37 -15.81
CA SER A 7 -30.82 2.34 -14.83
C SER A 7 -30.41 1.60 -13.57
N PHE A 8 -31.20 1.72 -12.51
CA PHE A 8 -30.96 0.93 -11.28
C PHE A 8 -31.12 -0.59 -11.53
N ASP A 9 -32.01 -0.97 -12.43
CA ASP A 9 -32.24 -2.37 -12.82
C ASP A 9 -31.01 -2.95 -13.55
N ASP A 10 -30.30 -2.14 -14.33
CA ASP A 10 -29.04 -2.54 -14.97
C ASP A 10 -27.96 -2.84 -13.93
N LEU A 11 -27.90 -2.08 -12.82
CA LEU A 11 -27.00 -2.39 -11.71
C LEU A 11 -27.36 -3.73 -11.05
N LEU A 12 -28.63 -4.02 -10.86
CA LEU A 12 -29.10 -5.29 -10.31
C LEU A 12 -28.91 -6.47 -11.29
N ALA A 13 -28.81 -6.22 -12.58
CA ALA A 13 -28.56 -7.22 -13.60
C ALA A 13 -27.09 -7.61 -13.74
N SER A 14 -26.15 -6.87 -13.12
CA SER A 14 -24.71 -7.18 -13.18
C SER A 14 -24.43 -8.64 -12.81
N GLY A 15 -23.65 -9.35 -13.64
CA GLY A 15 -23.32 -10.78 -13.46
C GLY A 15 -22.16 -11.03 -12.51
N THR A 16 -21.29 -10.03 -12.31
CA THR A 16 -20.09 -10.14 -11.47
C THR A 16 -19.90 -8.89 -10.59
N LEU A 17 -19.15 -9.04 -9.47
CA LEU A 17 -18.78 -7.90 -8.62
C LEU A 17 -17.97 -6.83 -9.39
N ALA A 18 -17.17 -7.26 -10.37
CA ALA A 18 -16.38 -6.34 -11.18
C ALA A 18 -17.27 -5.47 -12.08
N GLU A 19 -18.26 -6.07 -12.73
CA GLU A 19 -19.26 -5.32 -13.53
C GLU A 19 -20.07 -4.37 -12.65
N LEU A 20 -20.60 -4.84 -11.52
CA LEU A 20 -21.35 -4.00 -10.59
C LEU A 20 -20.53 -2.82 -10.10
N ARG A 21 -19.25 -3.04 -9.76
CA ARG A 21 -18.31 -2.00 -9.34
C ARG A 21 -18.07 -0.98 -10.44
N ALA A 22 -17.79 -1.43 -11.66
CA ALA A 22 -17.57 -0.55 -12.82
C ALA A 22 -18.83 0.26 -13.16
N ALA A 23 -20.00 -0.38 -13.14
CA ALA A 23 -21.27 0.27 -13.39
C ALA A 23 -21.59 1.35 -12.32
N LEU A 24 -21.33 1.07 -11.04
CA LEU A 24 -21.52 2.03 -9.96
C LEU A 24 -20.54 3.22 -10.04
N ALA A 25 -19.28 2.97 -10.44
CA ALA A 25 -18.27 4.02 -10.60
C ALA A 25 -18.62 5.01 -11.73
N THR A 26 -19.24 4.52 -12.80
CA THR A 26 -19.59 5.33 -13.99
C THR A 26 -21.01 5.88 -13.96
N SER A 27 -21.89 5.32 -13.12
CA SER A 27 -23.29 5.74 -13.03
C SER A 27 -23.44 7.00 -12.17
N ARG A 28 -24.39 7.86 -12.60
CA ARG A 28 -24.89 8.97 -11.77
C ARG A 28 -26.20 8.62 -11.07
N ILE A 29 -26.45 7.31 -10.88
CA ILE A 29 -27.68 6.83 -10.23
C ILE A 29 -27.57 7.14 -8.73
N PRO A 30 -28.54 7.83 -8.14
CA PRO A 30 -28.58 8.03 -6.70
C PRO A 30 -28.75 6.67 -6.00
N VAL A 31 -27.86 6.36 -5.06
CA VAL A 31 -27.92 5.14 -4.25
C VAL A 31 -28.25 5.54 -2.81
N GLY A 32 -29.54 5.57 -2.51
CA GLY A 32 -30.04 5.80 -1.17
C GLY A 32 -29.93 4.55 -0.29
N LEU A 33 -30.49 4.61 0.92
CA LEU A 33 -30.41 3.50 1.89
C LEU A 33 -31.07 2.21 1.37
N THR A 34 -32.23 2.35 0.71
CA THR A 34 -32.99 1.23 0.15
C THR A 34 -32.27 0.58 -1.02
N GLU A 35 -31.75 1.40 -1.93
CA GLU A 35 -30.97 0.98 -3.08
C GLU A 35 -29.68 0.29 -2.64
N ALA A 36 -28.99 0.84 -1.65
CA ALA A 36 -27.78 0.23 -1.11
C ALA A 36 -28.06 -1.18 -0.55
N ARG A 37 -29.12 -1.38 0.22
CA ARG A 37 -29.53 -2.70 0.73
C ARG A 37 -29.81 -3.70 -0.39
N LYS A 38 -30.51 -3.31 -1.45
CA LYS A 38 -30.77 -4.17 -2.61
C LYS A 38 -29.47 -4.57 -3.32
N LEU A 39 -28.55 -3.62 -3.46
CA LEU A 39 -27.23 -3.87 -4.07
C LEU A 39 -26.34 -4.77 -3.19
N VAL A 40 -26.43 -4.69 -1.86
CA VAL A 40 -25.75 -5.63 -0.94
C VAL A 40 -26.22 -7.06 -1.19
N VAL A 41 -27.54 -7.26 -1.29
CA VAL A 41 -28.12 -8.59 -1.59
C VAL A 41 -27.63 -9.08 -2.96
N ARG A 42 -27.62 -8.21 -3.97
CA ARG A 42 -27.09 -8.58 -5.30
C ARG A 42 -25.62 -8.91 -5.25
N ALA A 43 -24.80 -8.10 -4.60
CA ALA A 43 -23.35 -8.34 -4.46
C ALA A 43 -23.07 -9.69 -3.79
N GLY A 44 -23.79 -10.04 -2.73
CA GLY A 44 -23.67 -11.34 -2.07
C GLY A 44 -24.10 -12.54 -2.95
N ALA A 45 -24.99 -12.32 -3.90
CA ALA A 45 -25.42 -13.36 -4.87
C ALA A 45 -24.40 -13.62 -5.99
N ILE A 46 -23.57 -12.63 -6.33
CA ILE A 46 -22.61 -12.69 -7.45
C ILE A 46 -21.14 -12.77 -7.01
N GLY A 47 -20.86 -12.79 -5.70
CA GLY A 47 -19.51 -12.95 -5.18
C GLY A 47 -19.51 -13.29 -3.70
N ALA A 48 -18.70 -14.28 -3.32
CA ALA A 48 -18.48 -14.61 -1.90
C ALA A 48 -17.36 -13.70 -1.32
N PRO A 49 -17.45 -13.28 -0.05
CA PRO A 49 -16.38 -12.55 0.60
C PRO A 49 -15.13 -13.42 0.77
N ALA A 50 -13.96 -12.83 0.52
CA ALA A 50 -12.67 -13.50 0.68
C ALA A 50 -12.10 -13.33 2.09
N HIS A 51 -12.42 -12.23 2.76
CA HIS A 51 -11.91 -11.88 4.09
C HIS A 51 -13.01 -11.27 4.95
N SER A 52 -12.87 -11.40 6.28
CA SER A 52 -13.70 -10.69 7.26
C SER A 52 -13.02 -9.39 7.68
N LEU A 53 -13.81 -8.32 7.84
CA LEU A 53 -13.41 -7.02 8.36
C LEU A 53 -14.28 -6.66 9.58
N ARG A 54 -13.64 -6.47 10.73
CA ARG A 54 -14.30 -6.02 11.96
C ARG A 54 -14.07 -4.53 12.13
N LEU A 55 -15.15 -3.78 12.08
CA LEU A 55 -15.16 -2.32 12.23
C LEU A 55 -15.88 -1.95 13.54
N ALA A 56 -15.20 -1.23 14.41
CA ALA A 56 -15.83 -0.59 15.57
C ALA A 56 -15.93 0.91 15.33
N ILE A 57 -17.09 1.50 15.61
CA ILE A 57 -17.38 2.92 15.45
C ILE A 57 -17.70 3.54 16.80
N MET A 58 -16.79 4.42 17.26
CA MET A 58 -17.01 5.33 18.38
C MET A 58 -17.56 6.62 17.81
N HIS A 59 -18.69 7.07 18.25
CA HIS A 59 -19.39 8.20 17.62
C HIS A 59 -20.07 9.12 18.63
N SER A 60 -20.14 10.39 18.27
CA SER A 60 -20.86 11.45 18.98
C SER A 60 -22.10 11.97 18.23
N TYR A 61 -22.38 11.38 17.08
CA TYR A 61 -23.58 11.58 16.28
C TYR A 61 -24.00 10.25 15.66
N THR A 62 -25.24 10.09 15.29
CA THR A 62 -25.78 8.83 14.73
C THR A 62 -24.91 8.32 13.60
N SER A 63 -24.48 7.07 13.68
CA SER A 63 -23.61 6.44 12.67
C SER A 63 -24.23 5.17 12.05
N GLU A 64 -25.25 4.58 12.65
CA GLU A 64 -25.89 3.33 12.24
C GLU A 64 -26.53 3.44 10.84
N LEU A 65 -26.92 4.63 10.45
CA LEU A 65 -27.43 4.88 9.09
C LEU A 65 -26.36 4.79 8.01
N LEU A 66 -25.05 4.72 8.37
CA LEU A 66 -23.99 4.42 7.41
C LEU A 66 -23.93 2.94 7.01
N ASP A 67 -24.48 2.02 7.80
CA ASP A 67 -24.35 0.57 7.62
C ASP A 67 -24.73 0.07 6.21
N PRO A 68 -25.81 0.53 5.57
CA PRO A 68 -26.12 0.06 4.21
C PRO A 68 -25.02 0.40 3.19
N TRP A 69 -24.40 1.57 3.30
CA TRP A 69 -23.30 1.96 2.39
C TRP A 69 -21.98 1.29 2.79
N LEU A 70 -21.71 1.10 4.08
CA LEU A 70 -20.55 0.34 4.57
C LEU A 70 -20.63 -1.11 4.10
N SER A 71 -21.79 -1.75 4.24
CA SER A 71 -22.02 -3.12 3.78
C SER A 71 -21.90 -3.24 2.26
N LEU A 72 -22.43 -2.27 1.51
CA LEU A 72 -22.28 -2.24 0.05
C LEU A 72 -20.82 -2.09 -0.36
N ALA A 73 -20.11 -1.13 0.22
CA ALA A 73 -18.70 -0.92 -0.07
C ALA A 73 -17.87 -2.16 0.24
N ALA A 74 -18.14 -2.84 1.37
CA ALA A 74 -17.47 -4.07 1.77
C ALA A 74 -17.76 -5.22 0.80
N ALA A 75 -19.02 -5.45 0.45
CA ALA A 75 -19.42 -6.49 -0.50
C ALA A 75 -18.75 -6.28 -1.87
N LEU A 76 -18.70 -5.04 -2.36
CA LEU A 76 -18.01 -4.69 -3.60
C LEU A 76 -16.50 -4.96 -3.54
N GLN A 77 -15.87 -4.91 -2.36
CA GLN A 77 -14.47 -5.26 -2.18
C GLN A 77 -14.25 -6.76 -1.86
N GLY A 78 -15.30 -7.56 -1.76
CA GLY A 78 -15.19 -8.97 -1.35
C GLY A 78 -14.87 -9.14 0.13
N LEU A 79 -15.35 -8.23 0.99
CA LEU A 79 -15.20 -8.27 2.43
C LEU A 79 -16.53 -8.61 3.11
N ASP A 80 -16.48 -9.49 4.11
CA ASP A 80 -17.57 -9.70 5.07
C ASP A 80 -17.40 -8.70 6.23
N LEU A 81 -18.29 -7.71 6.30
CA LEU A 81 -18.21 -6.63 7.28
C LEU A 81 -19.01 -6.95 8.55
N GLN A 82 -18.33 -6.86 9.69
CA GLN A 82 -18.93 -6.96 11.01
C GLN A 82 -18.74 -5.61 11.72
N THR A 83 -19.83 -4.87 11.90
CA THR A 83 -19.82 -3.52 12.51
C THR A 83 -20.27 -3.58 13.96
N TYR A 84 -19.55 -2.90 14.85
CA TYR A 84 -19.94 -2.59 16.21
C TYR A 84 -20.07 -1.08 16.37
N HIS A 85 -21.24 -0.58 16.75
CA HIS A 85 -21.45 0.82 17.13
C HIS A 85 -21.39 0.92 18.65
N ALA A 86 -20.55 1.79 19.18
CA ALA A 86 -20.52 2.09 20.59
C ALA A 86 -21.84 2.76 21.02
N PRO A 87 -22.27 2.60 22.27
CA PRO A 87 -23.38 3.40 22.79
C PRO A 87 -23.05 4.90 22.65
N TYR A 88 -24.06 5.69 22.27
CA TYR A 88 -23.95 7.12 22.03
C TYR A 88 -23.28 7.87 23.17
N GLY A 89 -22.27 8.68 22.88
CA GLY A 89 -21.55 9.48 23.87
C GLY A 89 -20.64 8.71 24.85
N MET A 90 -20.46 7.39 24.63
CA MET A 90 -19.69 6.52 25.53
C MET A 90 -18.26 6.24 25.01
N THR A 91 -17.71 7.12 24.20
CA THR A 91 -16.41 6.90 23.54
C THR A 91 -15.28 6.58 24.52
N VAL A 92 -15.12 7.35 25.58
CA VAL A 92 -14.04 7.16 26.57
C VAL A 92 -14.23 5.87 27.38
N GLN A 93 -15.48 5.52 27.72
CA GLN A 93 -15.82 4.32 28.47
C GLN A 93 -15.51 3.03 27.68
N GLN A 94 -15.47 3.12 26.35
CA GLN A 94 -15.10 1.98 25.49
C GLN A 94 -13.59 1.64 25.55
N ALA A 95 -12.75 2.52 26.10
CA ALA A 95 -11.35 2.22 26.37
C ALA A 95 -11.14 1.38 27.67
N GLN A 96 -12.21 0.90 28.31
CA GLN A 96 -12.11 0.04 29.49
C GLN A 96 -11.98 -1.44 29.10
N GLU A 97 -11.32 -2.21 29.97
CA GLU A 97 -11.27 -3.67 29.88
C GLU A 97 -12.69 -4.27 29.88
N ASN A 98 -12.94 -5.27 29.06
CA ASN A 98 -14.25 -5.90 28.86
C ASN A 98 -15.34 -5.02 28.23
N SER A 99 -15.02 -3.87 27.69
CA SER A 99 -15.96 -3.07 26.91
C SER A 99 -16.44 -3.80 25.64
N GLY A 100 -17.53 -3.32 25.04
CA GLY A 100 -18.00 -3.84 23.77
C GLY A 100 -16.95 -3.70 22.65
N LEU A 101 -16.19 -2.62 22.63
CA LEU A 101 -15.07 -2.40 21.71
C LEU A 101 -14.01 -3.50 21.85
N VAL A 102 -13.52 -3.74 23.08
CA VAL A 102 -12.45 -4.73 23.32
C VAL A 102 -12.94 -6.15 23.00
N ASN A 103 -14.19 -6.48 23.34
CA ASN A 103 -14.81 -7.77 23.06
C ASN A 103 -15.06 -7.98 21.55
N HIS A 104 -15.31 -6.92 20.78
CA HIS A 104 -15.48 -6.99 19.34
C HIS A 104 -14.17 -7.35 18.62
N LYS A 105 -13.01 -7.05 19.20
CA LYS A 105 -11.67 -7.28 18.62
C LYS A 105 -11.56 -6.70 17.20
N PRO A 106 -11.75 -5.40 17.02
CA PRO A 106 -11.82 -4.80 15.71
C PRO A 106 -10.47 -4.83 14.96
N ASP A 107 -10.54 -4.84 13.65
CA ASP A 107 -9.42 -4.52 12.77
C ASP A 107 -9.20 -3.01 12.67
N ILE A 108 -10.32 -2.25 12.68
CA ILE A 108 -10.35 -0.79 12.63
C ILE A 108 -11.27 -0.28 13.74
N THR A 109 -10.75 0.67 14.53
CA THR A 109 -11.54 1.50 15.44
C THR A 109 -11.63 2.91 14.87
N LEU A 110 -12.82 3.28 14.42
CA LEU A 110 -13.13 4.57 13.83
C LEU A 110 -13.73 5.49 14.90
N LEU A 111 -13.12 6.65 15.09
CA LEU A 111 -13.59 7.72 15.95
C LEU A 111 -14.30 8.77 15.08
N LEU A 112 -15.63 8.73 15.01
CA LEU A 112 -16.48 9.71 14.32
C LEU A 112 -16.93 10.76 15.32
N LEU A 113 -16.14 11.83 15.47
CA LEU A 113 -16.33 12.83 16.51
C LEU A 113 -16.79 14.17 15.92
N GLN A 114 -17.57 14.90 16.72
CA GLN A 114 -17.73 16.33 16.54
C GLN A 114 -16.52 17.05 17.15
N PRO A 115 -16.13 18.24 16.65
CA PRO A 115 -15.07 19.02 17.27
C PRO A 115 -15.27 19.26 18.77
N GLU A 116 -16.51 19.48 19.18
CA GLU A 116 -16.92 19.73 20.56
C GLU A 116 -16.60 18.59 21.53
N ASP A 117 -16.40 17.37 21.03
CA ASP A 117 -15.97 16.24 21.86
C ASP A 117 -14.51 16.38 22.28
N LEU A 118 -13.71 17.07 21.48
CA LEU A 118 -12.33 17.39 21.81
C LEU A 118 -12.24 18.58 22.77
N HIS A 119 -13.04 19.63 22.55
CA HIS A 119 -13.15 20.74 23.50
C HIS A 119 -14.49 21.48 23.35
N PRO A 120 -15.24 21.77 24.45
CA PRO A 120 -16.56 22.41 24.39
C PRO A 120 -16.57 23.79 23.70
N ASP A 121 -15.46 24.53 23.77
CA ASP A 121 -15.35 25.85 23.15
C ASP A 121 -15.29 25.79 21.62
N LEU A 122 -15.05 24.61 21.03
CA LEU A 122 -15.15 24.41 19.58
C LEU A 122 -16.57 24.51 19.03
N ALA A 123 -17.58 24.49 19.92
CA ALA A 123 -18.97 24.84 19.56
C ALA A 123 -19.19 26.34 19.35
N LYS A 124 -18.25 27.18 19.77
CA LYS A 124 -18.37 28.65 19.73
C LYS A 124 -17.64 29.22 18.51
N PRO A 125 -18.04 30.41 18.00
CA PRO A 125 -17.30 31.08 16.95
C PRO A 125 -15.88 31.46 17.41
N LEU A 126 -14.87 30.86 16.82
CA LEU A 126 -13.46 31.08 17.21
C LEU A 126 -12.96 32.48 16.85
N SER A 127 -13.64 33.20 15.97
CA SER A 127 -13.37 34.62 15.68
C SER A 127 -13.51 35.55 16.89
N ARG A 128 -14.16 35.07 17.96
CA ARG A 128 -14.28 35.83 19.24
C ARG A 128 -13.09 35.59 20.16
N CYS A 129 -12.27 34.58 19.92
CA CYS A 129 -11.07 34.29 20.71
C CYS A 129 -9.90 35.18 20.27
N SER A 130 -9.05 35.59 21.22
CA SER A 130 -7.74 36.20 20.90
C SER A 130 -6.81 35.13 20.32
N ALA A 131 -5.68 35.55 19.72
CA ALA A 131 -4.69 34.61 19.21
C ALA A 131 -4.14 33.69 20.33
N SER A 132 -3.84 34.23 21.52
CA SER A 132 -3.41 33.42 22.68
C SER A 132 -4.45 32.40 23.10
N GLN A 133 -5.74 32.76 23.13
CA GLN A 133 -6.82 31.81 23.43
C GLN A 133 -6.99 30.73 22.37
N GLN A 134 -6.74 31.06 21.10
CA GLN A 134 -6.74 30.06 20.02
C GLN A 134 -5.58 29.07 20.16
N ASP A 135 -4.39 29.54 20.56
CA ASP A 135 -3.22 28.67 20.78
C ASP A 135 -3.39 27.79 22.02
N GLU A 136 -3.92 28.33 23.12
CA GLU A 136 -4.27 27.58 24.34
C GLU A 136 -5.30 26.49 24.01
N LEU A 137 -6.35 26.83 23.26
CA LEU A 137 -7.37 25.87 22.82
C LEU A 137 -6.78 24.75 21.94
N SER A 138 -5.83 25.07 21.06
CA SER A 138 -5.12 24.06 20.26
C SER A 138 -4.37 23.08 21.15
N ALA A 139 -3.65 23.57 22.15
CA ALA A 139 -2.90 22.74 23.09
C ALA A 139 -3.82 21.79 23.89
N GLU A 140 -4.94 22.30 24.41
CA GLU A 140 -5.92 21.52 25.17
C GLU A 140 -6.60 20.44 24.31
N VAL A 141 -6.93 20.76 23.05
CA VAL A 141 -7.47 19.79 22.08
C VAL A 141 -6.47 18.66 21.81
N LEU A 142 -5.19 18.99 21.60
CA LEU A 142 -4.14 18.00 21.37
C LEU A 142 -3.90 17.12 22.59
N GLU A 143 -3.85 17.71 23.80
CA GLU A 143 -3.69 16.95 25.05
C GLU A 143 -4.85 15.95 25.26
N ARG A 144 -6.08 16.40 25.02
CA ARG A 144 -7.26 15.54 25.11
C ARG A 144 -7.22 14.40 24.09
N LEU A 145 -6.85 14.70 22.86
CA LEU A 145 -6.69 13.69 21.81
C LEU A 145 -5.59 12.68 22.16
N GLN A 146 -4.44 13.15 22.67
CA GLN A 146 -3.33 12.31 23.12
C GLN A 146 -3.78 11.35 24.24
N SER A 147 -4.48 11.88 25.24
CA SER A 147 -5.04 11.08 26.34
C SER A 147 -6.01 10.01 25.82
N MET A 148 -6.95 10.39 24.95
CA MET A 148 -7.93 9.48 24.36
C MET A 148 -7.26 8.36 23.56
N VAL A 149 -6.37 8.67 22.63
CA VAL A 149 -5.66 7.69 21.80
C VAL A 149 -4.79 6.77 22.68
N SER A 150 -4.13 7.29 23.70
CA SER A 150 -3.31 6.52 24.63
C SER A 150 -4.14 5.51 25.42
N GLN A 151 -5.34 5.87 25.86
CA GLN A 151 -6.25 4.97 26.56
C GLN A 151 -6.72 3.81 25.67
N PHE A 152 -7.12 4.08 24.42
CA PHE A 152 -7.51 3.03 23.47
C PHE A 152 -6.37 2.07 23.19
N ARG A 153 -5.12 2.56 23.16
CA ARG A 153 -3.94 1.75 22.86
C ARG A 153 -3.49 0.81 23.96
N GLN A 154 -4.01 0.96 25.18
CA GLN A 154 -3.82 -0.02 26.24
C GLN A 154 -4.46 -1.38 25.90
N HIS A 155 -5.35 -1.41 24.91
CA HIS A 155 -6.07 -2.59 24.47
C HIS A 155 -5.81 -2.90 22.98
N LYS A 156 -6.10 -4.13 22.57
CA LYS A 156 -6.01 -4.57 21.17
C LYS A 156 -7.25 -4.11 20.38
N VAL A 157 -7.24 -2.85 19.96
CA VAL A 157 -8.38 -2.21 19.28
C VAL A 157 -8.15 -2.00 17.78
N GLY A 158 -7.16 -2.67 17.20
CA GLY A 158 -6.84 -2.54 15.78
C GLY A 158 -6.28 -1.17 15.38
N GLN A 159 -6.43 -0.81 14.11
CA GLN A 159 -6.00 0.48 13.58
C GLN A 159 -6.95 1.58 14.04
N ILE A 160 -6.45 2.56 14.77
CA ILE A 160 -7.24 3.74 15.16
C ILE A 160 -7.31 4.71 13.98
N VAL A 161 -8.52 5.14 13.65
CA VAL A 161 -8.80 6.12 12.60
C VAL A 161 -9.63 7.25 13.21
N LEU A 162 -9.06 8.44 13.31
CA LEU A 162 -9.78 9.63 13.77
C LEU A 162 -10.44 10.33 12.59
N SER A 163 -11.65 10.80 12.80
CA SER A 163 -12.37 11.67 11.88
C SER A 163 -13.13 12.74 12.65
N LEU A 164 -13.09 13.97 12.16
CA LEU A 164 -13.83 15.09 12.71
C LEU A 164 -14.90 15.53 11.71
N LEU A 165 -16.13 15.74 12.24
CA LEU A 165 -17.22 16.25 11.43
C LEU A 165 -16.91 17.70 10.99
N PRO A 166 -16.96 18.01 9.67
CA PRO A 166 -16.81 19.38 9.19
C PRO A 166 -17.85 20.30 9.79
N ALA A 167 -17.55 21.59 9.84
CA ALA A 167 -18.50 22.59 10.33
C ALA A 167 -19.80 22.59 9.49
N LEU A 168 -20.94 22.46 10.17
CA LEU A 168 -22.27 22.44 9.55
C LEU A 168 -22.61 23.78 8.88
N HIS A 169 -22.13 24.89 9.43
CA HIS A 169 -22.37 26.24 8.94
C HIS A 169 -21.12 26.87 8.32
N ALA A 170 -21.30 27.90 7.52
CA ALA A 170 -20.20 28.72 7.05
C ALA A 170 -19.52 29.44 8.23
N ARG A 171 -18.27 29.83 8.06
CA ARG A 171 -17.51 30.58 9.08
C ARG A 171 -18.19 31.88 9.45
N GLY A 172 -18.11 32.24 10.73
CA GLY A 172 -18.83 33.40 11.26
C GLY A 172 -18.47 34.75 10.62
N LEU A 173 -17.23 34.91 10.14
CA LEU A 173 -16.77 36.10 9.44
C LEU A 173 -17.03 36.06 7.91
N GLY A 174 -17.58 34.97 7.37
CA GLY A 174 -17.88 34.83 5.95
C GLY A 174 -16.64 35.06 5.06
N LEU A 175 -16.76 35.88 4.01
CA LEU A 175 -15.67 36.20 3.10
C LEU A 175 -14.50 36.94 3.79
N TYR A 176 -14.78 37.67 4.86
CA TYR A 176 -13.75 38.39 5.60
C TYR A 176 -12.84 37.46 6.40
N ASP A 177 -13.24 36.22 6.66
CA ASP A 177 -12.44 35.26 7.43
C ASP A 177 -11.01 35.10 6.87
N ALA A 178 -10.87 35.06 5.55
CA ALA A 178 -9.58 34.93 4.87
C ALA A 178 -8.63 36.14 5.07
N HIS A 179 -9.16 37.29 5.45
CA HIS A 179 -8.41 38.54 5.68
C HIS A 179 -8.24 38.86 7.17
N SER A 180 -8.85 38.06 8.04
CA SER A 180 -8.80 38.27 9.47
C SER A 180 -7.51 37.70 10.08
N GLU A 181 -6.85 38.45 10.97
CA GLU A 181 -5.77 37.90 11.80
C GLU A 181 -6.24 36.76 12.71
N ARG A 182 -7.55 36.71 12.99
CA ARG A 182 -8.23 35.64 13.73
C ARG A 182 -9.04 34.70 12.81
N SER A 183 -8.47 34.40 11.64
CA SER A 183 -9.10 33.53 10.66
C SER A 183 -9.38 32.15 11.26
N GLU A 184 -10.65 31.81 11.35
CA GLU A 184 -11.09 30.50 11.83
C GLU A 184 -10.66 29.39 10.87
N SER A 185 -10.69 29.64 9.56
CA SER A 185 -10.22 28.69 8.54
C SER A 185 -8.73 28.40 8.67
N ALA A 186 -7.90 29.43 8.90
CA ALA A 186 -6.46 29.26 9.08
C ALA A 186 -6.14 28.51 10.38
N TRP A 187 -6.86 28.79 11.45
CA TRP A 187 -6.71 28.10 12.72
C TRP A 187 -7.03 26.60 12.59
N TRP A 188 -8.17 26.26 11.97
CA TRP A 188 -8.52 24.87 11.72
C TRP A 188 -7.51 24.11 10.86
N ALA A 189 -6.93 24.78 9.86
CA ALA A 189 -5.89 24.20 9.03
C ALA A 189 -4.62 23.87 9.84
N ARG A 190 -4.21 24.77 10.74
CA ARG A 190 -3.08 24.54 11.66
C ARG A 190 -3.37 23.40 12.63
N LEU A 191 -4.51 23.44 13.33
CA LEU A 191 -4.89 22.37 14.27
C LEU A 191 -4.95 21.00 13.58
N LYS A 192 -5.51 20.92 12.38
CA LYS A 192 -5.53 19.68 11.60
C LYS A 192 -4.11 19.18 11.28
N THR A 193 -3.18 20.07 10.95
CA THR A 193 -1.78 19.73 10.71
C THR A 193 -1.12 19.16 11.96
N GLU A 194 -1.38 19.75 13.11
CA GLU A 194 -0.87 19.30 14.42
C GLU A 194 -1.46 17.94 14.82
N ILE A 195 -2.78 17.76 14.66
CA ILE A 195 -3.47 16.47 14.89
C ILE A 195 -2.86 15.37 14.00
N THR A 196 -2.72 15.62 12.70
CA THR A 196 -2.17 14.63 11.78
C THR A 196 -0.70 14.36 12.06
N GLY A 197 0.07 15.37 12.48
CA GLY A 197 1.44 15.23 12.95
C GLY A 197 1.54 14.32 14.17
N PHE A 198 0.69 14.54 15.17
CA PHE A 198 0.61 13.69 16.35
C PHE A 198 0.24 12.23 15.99
N LEU A 199 -0.80 12.03 15.17
CA LEU A 199 -1.25 10.70 14.79
C LEU A 199 -0.17 9.91 14.04
N ARG A 200 0.58 10.57 13.16
CA ARG A 200 1.70 9.98 12.40
C ARG A 200 2.87 9.57 13.31
N ASN A 201 3.21 10.42 14.28
CA ASN A 201 4.39 10.23 15.15
C ASN A 201 4.08 9.37 16.38
N SER A 202 2.82 9.02 16.62
CA SER A 202 2.43 8.17 17.72
C SER A 202 2.92 6.73 17.48
N VAL A 203 3.36 6.05 18.56
CA VAL A 203 3.72 4.61 18.54
C VAL A 203 2.52 3.81 18.02
N GLN A 204 2.65 3.04 16.94
CA GLN A 204 1.55 2.47 16.14
C GLN A 204 0.73 3.61 15.48
N SER A 205 1.20 4.10 14.35
CA SER A 205 0.60 5.22 13.63
C SER A 205 -0.93 5.12 13.57
N SER A 206 -1.62 6.17 14.03
CA SER A 206 -3.05 6.32 13.83
C SER A 206 -3.29 7.08 12.54
N LEU A 207 -4.46 6.89 11.95
CA LEU A 207 -4.81 7.52 10.68
C LEU A 207 -5.83 8.64 10.92
N PHE A 208 -5.84 9.61 10.01
CA PHE A 208 -6.86 10.64 9.95
C PHE A 208 -7.71 10.46 8.69
N LEU A 209 -9.00 10.24 8.86
CA LEU A 209 -9.98 10.24 7.77
C LEU A 209 -10.52 11.66 7.61
N ASP A 210 -10.02 12.38 6.62
CA ASP A 210 -10.39 13.77 6.38
C ASP A 210 -11.77 13.89 5.71
N LEU A 211 -12.81 14.20 6.50
CA LEU A 211 -14.16 14.46 5.99
C LEU A 211 -14.29 15.82 5.27
N ASP A 212 -13.37 16.78 5.50
CA ASP A 212 -13.35 18.00 4.68
C ASP A 212 -12.97 17.68 3.22
N GLU A 213 -12.17 16.63 3.00
CA GLU A 213 -11.88 16.17 1.63
C GLU A 213 -13.12 15.60 0.95
N VAL A 214 -13.93 14.83 1.69
CA VAL A 214 -15.23 14.36 1.18
C VAL A 214 -16.15 15.55 0.91
N LEU A 215 -16.21 16.51 1.84
CA LEU A 215 -16.99 17.75 1.68
C LEU A 215 -16.57 18.54 0.42
N ARG A 216 -15.26 18.65 0.14
CA ARG A 216 -14.75 19.30 -1.09
C ARG A 216 -15.13 18.56 -2.35
N GLN A 217 -15.09 17.22 -2.31
CA GLN A 217 -15.41 16.37 -3.45
C GLN A 217 -16.89 16.42 -3.83
N VAL A 218 -17.81 16.29 -2.85
CA VAL A 218 -19.25 16.23 -3.12
C VAL A 218 -19.95 17.59 -3.07
N GLY A 219 -19.34 18.57 -2.43
CA GLY A 219 -19.92 19.88 -2.16
C GLY A 219 -20.82 19.89 -0.93
N ARG A 220 -20.96 21.08 -0.30
CA ARG A 220 -21.67 21.23 0.99
C ARG A 220 -23.13 20.76 0.92
N VAL A 221 -23.84 21.07 -0.17
CA VAL A 221 -25.27 20.71 -0.36
C VAL A 221 -25.43 19.19 -0.47
N SER A 222 -24.48 18.52 -1.13
CA SER A 222 -24.49 17.07 -1.28
C SER A 222 -23.77 16.34 -0.11
N PHE A 223 -23.26 17.07 0.87
CA PHE A 223 -22.62 16.48 2.05
C PHE A 223 -23.59 16.39 3.23
N PHE A 224 -24.25 17.49 3.58
CA PHE A 224 -25.11 17.58 4.78
C PHE A 224 -26.59 17.34 4.47
N ASP A 225 -27.20 16.40 5.19
CA ASP A 225 -28.67 16.29 5.30
C ASP A 225 -29.15 17.02 6.55
N HIS A 226 -29.54 18.30 6.38
CA HIS A 226 -30.01 19.12 7.51
C HIS A 226 -31.26 18.52 8.19
N ARG A 227 -32.15 17.89 7.44
CA ARG A 227 -33.35 17.28 8.00
C ARG A 227 -32.98 16.12 8.94
N LEU A 228 -32.13 15.21 8.49
CA LEU A 228 -31.67 14.08 9.33
C LEU A 228 -30.77 14.55 10.47
N TRP A 229 -29.98 15.61 10.27
CA TRP A 229 -29.20 16.19 11.36
C TRP A 229 -30.08 16.67 12.53
N TYR A 230 -31.10 17.46 12.25
CA TYR A 230 -31.95 18.02 13.31
C TYR A 230 -32.92 16.98 13.90
N SER A 231 -33.37 16.00 13.11
CA SER A 231 -34.34 14.99 13.59
C SER A 231 -33.71 13.74 14.20
N ALA A 232 -32.50 13.35 13.76
CA ALA A 232 -31.88 12.10 14.14
C ALA A 232 -30.36 12.19 14.42
N ARG A 233 -29.79 13.39 14.42
CA ARG A 233 -28.34 13.62 14.57
C ARG A 233 -27.48 12.84 13.56
N PHE A 234 -28.00 12.60 12.38
CA PHE A 234 -27.26 12.00 11.27
C PHE A 234 -26.94 13.07 10.23
N PRO A 235 -25.65 13.39 9.98
CA PRO A 235 -25.28 14.55 9.20
C PRO A 235 -25.27 14.32 7.68
N PHE A 236 -25.18 13.08 7.20
CA PHE A 236 -24.76 12.79 5.83
C PHE A 236 -25.94 12.57 4.86
N THR A 237 -25.81 13.12 3.66
CA THR A 237 -26.63 12.70 2.52
C THR A 237 -26.24 11.31 2.04
N PRO A 238 -27.05 10.65 1.18
CA PRO A 238 -26.67 9.39 0.54
C PRO A 238 -25.34 9.45 -0.21
N GLU A 239 -25.05 10.57 -0.87
CA GLU A 239 -23.82 10.76 -1.64
C GLU A 239 -22.58 10.82 -0.72
N ALA A 240 -22.63 11.63 0.32
CA ALA A 240 -21.58 11.70 1.31
C ALA A 240 -21.40 10.37 2.07
N GLY A 241 -22.51 9.74 2.49
CA GLY A 241 -22.48 8.45 3.19
C GLY A 241 -21.79 7.35 2.38
N ARG A 242 -22.10 7.28 1.07
CA ARG A 242 -21.45 6.34 0.15
C ARG A 242 -19.95 6.59 0.03
N GLU A 243 -19.53 7.85 -0.13
CA GLU A 243 -18.12 8.20 -0.26
C GLU A 243 -17.34 7.95 1.04
N ILE A 244 -17.91 8.30 2.19
CA ILE A 244 -17.33 8.01 3.51
C ILE A 244 -17.17 6.50 3.69
N ALA A 245 -18.21 5.73 3.40
CA ALA A 245 -18.16 4.27 3.49
C ALA A 245 -17.09 3.66 2.57
N ARG A 246 -16.97 4.16 1.33
CA ARG A 246 -15.94 3.73 0.40
C ARG A 246 -14.53 3.94 0.96
N ARG A 247 -14.26 5.09 1.59
CA ARG A 247 -12.95 5.40 2.19
C ARG A 247 -12.66 4.53 3.40
N ILE A 248 -13.63 4.35 4.30
CA ILE A 248 -13.48 3.50 5.50
C ILE A 248 -13.18 2.04 5.09
N VAL A 249 -14.00 1.50 4.19
CA VAL A 249 -13.81 0.13 3.70
C VAL A 249 -12.56 -0.02 2.87
N GLY A 250 -12.17 1.03 2.11
CA GLY A 250 -10.90 1.10 1.40
C GLY A 250 -9.70 0.87 2.31
N LEU A 251 -9.68 1.49 3.50
CA LEU A 251 -8.64 1.23 4.52
C LEU A 251 -8.63 -0.25 4.94
N GLY A 252 -9.79 -0.84 5.17
CA GLY A 252 -9.93 -2.26 5.48
C GLY A 252 -9.41 -3.16 4.36
N ALA A 253 -9.70 -2.81 3.11
CA ALA A 253 -9.23 -3.56 1.95
C ALA A 253 -7.70 -3.53 1.83
N VAL A 254 -7.06 -2.38 2.06
CA VAL A 254 -5.59 -2.26 2.10
C VAL A 254 -4.96 -3.15 3.17
N MET A 255 -5.65 -3.35 4.30
CA MET A 255 -5.16 -4.19 5.40
C MET A 255 -5.37 -5.70 5.14
N LYS A 256 -6.43 -6.08 4.43
CA LYS A 256 -6.85 -7.49 4.26
C LYS A 256 -6.35 -8.12 2.97
N PHE A 257 -6.20 -7.35 1.91
CA PHE A 257 -5.74 -7.87 0.62
C PHE A 257 -4.24 -7.63 0.39
N PRO A 258 -3.58 -8.43 -0.45
CA PRO A 258 -2.22 -8.14 -0.89
C PRO A 258 -2.13 -6.74 -1.51
N LYS A 259 -1.16 -5.95 -1.10
CA LYS A 259 -0.92 -4.61 -1.66
C LYS A 259 -0.61 -4.73 -3.16
N ALA A 260 -1.26 -3.94 -4.00
CA ALA A 260 -0.85 -3.82 -5.39
C ALA A 260 0.58 -3.25 -5.47
N LYS A 261 1.34 -3.70 -6.46
CA LYS A 261 2.72 -3.26 -6.69
C LYS A 261 2.94 -2.81 -8.12
N VAL A 262 2.19 -3.38 -9.07
CA VAL A 262 2.36 -3.14 -10.51
C VAL A 262 1.05 -2.66 -11.10
N ILE A 263 1.12 -1.59 -11.88
CA ILE A 263 0.06 -1.12 -12.77
C ILE A 263 0.52 -1.48 -14.18
N VAL A 264 -0.14 -2.43 -14.80
CA VAL A 264 0.12 -2.86 -16.18
C VAL A 264 -0.85 -2.13 -17.10
N LEU A 265 -0.32 -1.43 -18.06
CA LEU A 265 -1.03 -0.51 -18.93
C LEU A 265 -1.06 -1.04 -20.36
N ASP A 266 -2.22 -1.01 -21.00
CA ASP A 266 -2.27 -1.00 -22.45
C ASP A 266 -1.82 0.37 -23.00
N ALA A 267 -1.66 0.48 -24.31
CA ALA A 267 -1.19 1.71 -24.96
C ALA A 267 -2.34 2.44 -25.70
N ASP A 268 -2.85 1.83 -26.77
CA ASP A 268 -3.89 2.41 -27.62
C ASP A 268 -5.19 2.63 -26.85
N ASN A 269 -5.83 3.78 -27.03
CA ASN A 269 -7.03 4.20 -26.29
C ASN A 269 -6.90 4.17 -24.75
N THR A 270 -5.69 3.97 -24.24
CA THR A 270 -5.35 3.98 -22.80
C THR A 270 -4.35 5.07 -22.46
N LEU A 271 -3.17 5.10 -23.09
CA LEU A 271 -2.15 6.15 -22.90
C LEU A 271 -2.31 7.32 -23.88
N TRP A 272 -2.96 7.09 -24.98
CA TRP A 272 -3.37 8.07 -26.00
C TRP A 272 -4.68 7.62 -26.65
N GLY A 273 -5.39 8.51 -27.30
CA GLY A 273 -6.58 8.16 -28.08
C GLY A 273 -6.20 7.74 -29.49
N GLY A 274 -6.84 6.70 -30.00
CA GLY A 274 -6.55 6.12 -31.31
C GLY A 274 -5.59 4.93 -31.25
N ILE A 275 -5.26 4.39 -32.41
CA ILE A 275 -4.45 3.20 -32.64
C ILE A 275 -3.21 3.61 -33.41
N ILE A 276 -2.02 3.49 -32.79
CA ILE A 276 -0.78 4.01 -33.42
C ILE A 276 -0.49 3.37 -34.77
N GLY A 277 -0.77 2.08 -34.94
CA GLY A 277 -0.55 1.37 -36.21
C GLY A 277 -1.49 1.79 -37.35
N GLU A 278 -2.62 2.44 -37.04
CA GLU A 278 -3.61 2.92 -38.01
C GLU A 278 -3.54 4.44 -38.21
N ASP A 279 -3.46 5.18 -37.09
CA ASP A 279 -3.54 6.65 -37.09
C ASP A 279 -2.17 7.33 -37.25
N GLY A 280 -1.09 6.63 -36.96
CA GLY A 280 0.29 7.17 -36.98
C GLY A 280 0.55 8.21 -35.88
N MET A 281 1.78 8.73 -35.86
CA MET A 281 2.24 9.67 -34.82
C MET A 281 1.45 10.97 -34.76
N ASP A 282 1.01 11.49 -35.89
CA ASP A 282 0.26 12.75 -35.99
C ASP A 282 -1.25 12.55 -35.81
N GLY A 283 -1.74 11.31 -35.93
CA GLY A 283 -3.17 10.98 -35.85
C GLY A 283 -3.63 10.56 -34.47
N ILE A 284 -2.73 10.09 -33.59
CA ILE A 284 -3.11 9.74 -32.21
C ILE A 284 -3.47 11.01 -31.42
N ALA A 285 -4.47 10.91 -30.57
CA ALA A 285 -4.91 12.03 -29.73
C ALA A 285 -4.06 12.08 -28.44
N LEU A 286 -2.98 12.86 -28.47
CA LEU A 286 -2.12 13.14 -27.34
C LEU A 286 -1.56 14.56 -27.44
N GLY A 287 -2.02 15.48 -26.62
CA GLY A 287 -1.61 16.89 -26.73
C GLY A 287 -2.43 17.81 -25.83
N PRO A 288 -2.26 19.13 -25.97
CA PRO A 288 -2.95 20.11 -25.12
C PRO A 288 -4.44 20.23 -25.36
N ASP A 289 -4.91 19.79 -26.51
CA ASP A 289 -6.30 19.90 -26.94
C ASP A 289 -7.10 18.62 -26.62
N TYR A 290 -8.42 18.77 -26.53
CA TYR A 290 -9.34 17.64 -26.31
C TYR A 290 -9.45 16.78 -27.59
N PRO A 291 -9.43 15.43 -27.46
CA PRO A 291 -9.35 14.65 -26.22
C PRO A 291 -7.93 14.35 -25.73
N GLY A 292 -6.88 14.76 -26.45
CA GLY A 292 -5.48 14.47 -26.15
C GLY A 292 -5.05 14.89 -24.74
N ASN A 293 -5.58 16.01 -24.24
CA ASN A 293 -5.27 16.52 -22.90
C ASN A 293 -5.76 15.62 -21.76
N THR A 294 -6.80 14.82 -21.97
CA THR A 294 -7.29 13.86 -20.98
C THR A 294 -6.30 12.70 -20.80
N PHE A 295 -5.68 12.23 -21.87
CA PHE A 295 -4.65 11.21 -21.83
C PHE A 295 -3.35 11.74 -21.20
N LEU A 296 -2.99 13.01 -21.48
CA LEU A 296 -1.88 13.67 -20.78
C LEU A 296 -2.12 13.73 -19.27
N ASP A 297 -3.33 14.06 -18.85
CA ASP A 297 -3.68 14.11 -17.43
C ASP A 297 -3.63 12.70 -16.80
N PHE A 298 -4.08 11.69 -17.49
CA PHE A 298 -3.93 10.31 -17.06
C PHE A 298 -2.46 9.90 -16.90
N GLN A 299 -1.59 10.25 -17.86
CA GLN A 299 -0.15 9.98 -17.73
C GLN A 299 0.47 10.71 -16.52
N ARG A 300 0.05 11.95 -16.20
CA ARG A 300 0.47 12.64 -14.97
C ARG A 300 0.06 11.87 -13.72
N ARG A 301 -1.19 11.40 -13.68
CA ARG A 301 -1.68 10.56 -12.58
C ARG A 301 -0.90 9.26 -12.43
N LEU A 302 -0.49 8.63 -13.54
CA LEU A 302 0.36 7.44 -13.50
C LEU A 302 1.75 7.74 -12.90
N LEU A 303 2.33 8.90 -13.20
CA LEU A 303 3.56 9.36 -12.54
C LEU A 303 3.36 9.60 -11.03
N ASP A 304 2.21 10.14 -10.61
CA ASP A 304 1.88 10.28 -9.18
C ASP A 304 1.78 8.90 -8.50
N TYR A 305 1.22 7.87 -9.17
CA TYR A 305 1.22 6.50 -8.65
C TYR A 305 2.65 5.94 -8.55
N GLN A 306 3.50 6.22 -9.52
CA GLN A 306 4.90 5.83 -9.48
C GLN A 306 5.62 6.44 -8.27
N GLN A 307 5.40 7.73 -7.97
CA GLN A 307 5.93 8.38 -6.77
C GLN A 307 5.40 7.77 -5.46
N ARG A 308 4.22 7.13 -5.50
CA ARG A 308 3.69 6.35 -4.37
C ARG A 308 4.26 4.93 -4.29
N GLY A 309 5.28 4.60 -5.10
CA GLY A 309 5.98 3.31 -5.09
C GLY A 309 5.29 2.21 -5.88
N PHE A 310 4.36 2.54 -6.78
CA PHE A 310 3.84 1.58 -7.75
C PHE A 310 4.76 1.50 -8.96
N ILE A 311 4.92 0.29 -9.49
CA ILE A 311 5.71 0.03 -10.67
C ILE A 311 4.78 0.11 -11.89
N LEU A 312 5.21 0.77 -12.95
CA LEU A 312 4.49 0.74 -14.22
C LEU A 312 5.09 -0.33 -15.13
N ALA A 313 4.23 -1.09 -15.78
CA ALA A 313 4.60 -2.02 -16.84
C ALA A 313 3.67 -1.82 -18.05
N LEU A 314 4.15 -2.18 -19.23
CA LEU A 314 3.41 -2.02 -20.48
C LEU A 314 3.05 -3.40 -21.04
N CYS A 315 1.79 -3.56 -21.46
CA CYS A 315 1.30 -4.78 -22.10
C CYS A 315 0.34 -4.43 -23.23
N SER A 316 0.86 -4.32 -24.44
CA SER A 316 0.09 -3.86 -25.60
C SER A 316 0.23 -4.79 -26.81
N LYS A 317 -0.87 -4.98 -27.54
CA LYS A 317 -0.90 -5.65 -28.83
C LYS A 317 -0.56 -4.65 -29.93
N ASN A 318 0.72 -4.45 -30.15
CA ASN A 318 1.23 -3.46 -31.07
C ASN A 318 2.52 -3.94 -31.75
N ASN A 319 2.90 -3.23 -32.81
CA ASN A 319 4.25 -3.36 -33.38
C ASN A 319 5.24 -2.64 -32.44
N PRO A 320 6.30 -3.31 -31.95
CA PRO A 320 7.27 -2.69 -31.05
C PRO A 320 7.89 -1.40 -31.58
N ALA A 321 8.21 -1.32 -32.87
CA ALA A 321 8.85 -0.14 -33.48
C ALA A 321 7.97 1.11 -33.43
N ASP A 322 6.66 0.96 -33.70
CA ASP A 322 5.72 2.08 -33.70
C ASP A 322 5.51 2.62 -32.29
N LEU A 323 5.36 1.71 -31.31
CA LEU A 323 5.22 2.09 -29.91
C LEU A 323 6.51 2.75 -29.36
N ASP A 324 7.67 2.20 -29.69
CA ASP A 324 8.97 2.77 -29.29
C ASP A 324 9.16 4.17 -29.86
N GLN A 325 8.70 4.41 -31.09
CA GLN A 325 8.72 5.73 -31.68
C GLN A 325 7.86 6.72 -30.90
N VAL A 326 6.64 6.36 -30.49
CA VAL A 326 5.79 7.23 -29.63
C VAL A 326 6.48 7.53 -28.32
N LEU A 327 6.98 6.51 -27.61
CA LEU A 327 7.65 6.68 -26.32
C LEU A 327 8.89 7.56 -26.40
N LYS A 328 9.59 7.57 -27.53
CA LYS A 328 10.83 8.30 -27.73
C LYS A 328 10.61 9.70 -28.32
N GLU A 329 9.77 9.83 -29.33
CA GLU A 329 9.75 10.99 -30.21
C GLU A 329 8.50 11.87 -30.06
N HIS A 330 7.33 11.32 -29.63
CA HIS A 330 6.11 12.12 -29.58
C HIS A 330 6.26 13.28 -28.59
N PRO A 331 6.01 14.55 -29.02
CA PRO A 331 6.36 15.75 -28.25
C PRO A 331 5.60 15.88 -26.93
N HIS A 332 4.38 15.33 -26.85
CA HIS A 332 3.53 15.41 -25.67
C HIS A 332 3.54 14.14 -24.83
N GLN A 333 4.27 13.08 -25.20
CA GLN A 333 4.36 11.86 -24.41
C GLN A 333 5.13 12.12 -23.12
N LEU A 334 4.52 11.88 -21.97
CA LEU A 334 5.14 12.05 -20.64
C LEU A 334 5.80 10.76 -20.16
N LEU A 335 5.14 9.62 -20.35
CA LEU A 335 5.69 8.32 -19.99
C LEU A 335 6.70 7.87 -21.06
N ARG A 336 7.97 7.78 -20.68
CA ARG A 336 9.08 7.33 -21.51
C ARG A 336 9.48 5.91 -21.11
N ASP A 337 10.33 5.25 -21.90
CA ASP A 337 10.79 3.88 -21.65
C ASP A 337 11.29 3.66 -20.22
N GLN A 338 12.01 4.63 -19.67
CA GLN A 338 12.55 4.59 -18.30
C GLN A 338 11.49 4.50 -17.18
N HIS A 339 10.24 4.86 -17.47
CA HIS A 339 9.14 4.77 -16.49
C HIS A 339 8.56 3.35 -16.39
N PHE A 340 8.87 2.47 -17.34
CA PHE A 340 8.36 1.10 -17.37
C PHE A 340 9.43 0.12 -16.87
N ALA A 341 9.13 -0.61 -15.82
CA ALA A 341 10.00 -1.64 -15.27
C ALA A 341 10.10 -2.88 -16.17
N ALA A 342 9.04 -3.20 -16.90
CA ALA A 342 8.98 -4.29 -17.87
C ALA A 342 7.96 -3.99 -18.97
N ARG A 343 8.12 -4.61 -20.14
CA ARG A 343 7.29 -4.36 -21.31
C ARG A 343 6.97 -5.64 -22.05
N ARG A 344 5.73 -5.76 -22.53
CA ARG A 344 5.29 -6.78 -23.50
C ARG A 344 4.53 -6.08 -24.62
N VAL A 345 5.22 -5.88 -25.72
CA VAL A 345 4.66 -5.28 -26.95
C VAL A 345 4.76 -6.32 -28.05
N ASN A 346 3.68 -7.06 -28.26
CA ASN A 346 3.61 -8.17 -29.20
C ASN A 346 2.15 -8.61 -29.40
N TRP A 347 1.92 -9.59 -30.26
CA TRP A 347 0.59 -10.11 -30.60
C TRP A 347 0.18 -11.36 -29.77
N VAL A 348 0.94 -11.72 -28.77
CA VAL A 348 0.62 -12.81 -27.81
C VAL A 348 -0.58 -12.39 -26.95
N PRO A 349 -1.44 -13.33 -26.51
CA PRO A 349 -2.54 -13.02 -25.61
C PRO A 349 -2.07 -12.25 -24.38
N LYS A 350 -2.78 -11.17 -23.99
CA LYS A 350 -2.38 -10.33 -22.83
C LYS A 350 -2.33 -11.13 -21.53
N THR A 351 -3.13 -12.19 -21.40
CA THR A 351 -3.08 -13.11 -20.24
C THR A 351 -1.71 -13.80 -20.10
N ASP A 352 -1.12 -14.24 -21.21
CA ASP A 352 0.20 -14.90 -21.21
C ASP A 352 1.31 -13.86 -20.97
N ASN A 353 1.17 -12.68 -21.55
CA ASN A 353 2.06 -11.55 -21.30
C ASN A 353 2.06 -11.10 -19.82
N LEU A 354 0.90 -11.10 -19.16
CA LEU A 354 0.78 -10.80 -17.72
C LEU A 354 1.50 -11.83 -16.86
N ILE A 355 1.40 -13.12 -17.20
CA ILE A 355 2.14 -14.20 -16.51
C ILE A 355 3.64 -13.98 -16.71
N SER A 356 4.08 -13.74 -17.93
CA SER A 356 5.49 -13.47 -18.26
C SER A 356 6.04 -12.22 -17.57
N LEU A 357 5.23 -11.14 -17.44
CA LEU A 357 5.60 -9.95 -16.67
C LEU A 357 5.74 -10.26 -15.18
N ALA A 358 4.87 -11.11 -14.63
CA ALA A 358 4.92 -11.51 -13.22
C ALA A 358 6.18 -12.33 -12.92
N GLU A 359 6.55 -13.25 -13.81
CA GLU A 359 7.81 -14.00 -13.74
C GLU A 359 9.02 -13.07 -13.84
N GLU A 360 9.03 -12.18 -14.82
CA GLU A 360 10.11 -11.21 -15.02
C GLU A 360 10.31 -10.30 -13.83
N LEU A 361 9.25 -9.74 -13.26
CA LEU A 361 9.31 -8.86 -12.11
C LEU A 361 9.47 -9.62 -10.78
N ASN A 362 9.42 -10.95 -10.82
CA ASN A 362 9.41 -11.82 -9.65
C ASN A 362 8.36 -11.39 -8.63
N LEU A 363 7.13 -11.17 -9.11
CA LEU A 363 5.99 -10.72 -8.33
C LEU A 363 4.78 -11.63 -8.60
N GLY A 364 3.97 -11.89 -7.56
CA GLY A 364 2.72 -12.61 -7.74
C GLY A 364 1.69 -11.79 -8.54
N LEU A 365 0.90 -12.45 -9.38
CA LEU A 365 -0.20 -11.84 -10.14
C LEU A 365 -1.23 -11.16 -9.24
N ASP A 366 -1.32 -11.57 -7.98
CA ASP A 366 -2.14 -10.93 -6.95
C ASP A 366 -1.69 -9.49 -6.59
N CYS A 367 -0.52 -9.06 -7.05
CA CYS A 367 -0.01 -7.69 -6.88
C CYS A 367 -0.26 -6.81 -8.11
N PHE A 368 -0.94 -7.32 -9.16
CA PHE A 368 -1.10 -6.65 -10.45
C PHE A 368 -2.45 -5.93 -10.55
N ILE A 369 -2.43 -4.76 -11.16
CA ILE A 369 -3.59 -4.04 -11.67
C ILE A 369 -3.40 -3.92 -13.17
N PHE A 370 -4.34 -4.42 -13.95
CA PHE A 370 -4.33 -4.36 -15.40
C PHE A 370 -5.32 -3.32 -15.89
N VAL A 371 -4.86 -2.39 -16.72
CA VAL A 371 -5.65 -1.25 -17.24
C VAL A 371 -5.69 -1.36 -18.76
N ASP A 372 -6.90 -1.43 -19.32
CA ASP A 372 -7.11 -1.68 -20.75
C ASP A 372 -8.48 -1.11 -21.17
N ASP A 373 -8.62 -0.67 -22.43
CA ASP A 373 -9.88 -0.18 -22.97
C ASP A 373 -10.77 -1.31 -23.52
N SER A 374 -10.17 -2.41 -23.94
CA SER A 374 -10.83 -3.51 -24.64
C SER A 374 -11.71 -4.35 -23.70
N ASP A 375 -13.02 -4.39 -23.98
CA ASP A 375 -13.97 -5.30 -23.32
C ASP A 375 -13.46 -6.76 -23.37
N HIS A 376 -12.94 -7.18 -24.52
CA HIS A 376 -12.49 -8.55 -24.76
C HIS A 376 -11.24 -8.92 -23.90
N GLU A 377 -10.24 -8.06 -23.91
CA GLU A 377 -9.00 -8.32 -23.15
C GLU A 377 -9.28 -8.27 -21.64
N CYS A 378 -10.08 -7.30 -21.19
CA CYS A 378 -10.51 -7.22 -19.79
C CYS A 378 -11.30 -8.47 -19.36
N ALA A 379 -12.22 -8.97 -20.19
CA ALA A 379 -12.97 -10.18 -19.89
C ALA A 379 -12.06 -11.42 -19.85
N ALA A 380 -11.13 -11.55 -20.80
CA ALA A 380 -10.18 -12.66 -20.85
C ALA A 380 -9.30 -12.69 -19.59
N VAL A 381 -8.77 -11.54 -19.16
CA VAL A 381 -7.95 -11.44 -17.93
C VAL A 381 -8.77 -11.76 -16.69
N ARG A 382 -10.00 -11.24 -16.55
CA ARG A 382 -10.88 -11.57 -15.42
C ARG A 382 -11.18 -13.06 -15.31
N LEU A 383 -11.36 -13.73 -16.45
CA LEU A 383 -11.67 -15.16 -16.49
C LEU A 383 -10.46 -16.02 -16.17
N ARG A 384 -9.30 -15.72 -16.79
CA ARG A 384 -8.12 -16.59 -16.72
C ARG A 384 -7.22 -16.26 -15.52
N LEU A 385 -7.19 -15.01 -15.09
CA LEU A 385 -6.32 -14.51 -14.02
C LEU A 385 -7.13 -13.75 -12.95
N PRO A 386 -8.05 -14.41 -12.23
CA PRO A 386 -9.00 -13.77 -11.31
C PRO A 386 -8.33 -13.04 -10.13
N GLN A 387 -7.04 -13.32 -9.86
CA GLN A 387 -6.23 -12.61 -8.85
C GLN A 387 -5.77 -11.22 -9.31
N VAL A 388 -5.77 -10.93 -10.62
CA VAL A 388 -5.44 -9.62 -11.17
C VAL A 388 -6.63 -8.67 -11.03
N VAL A 389 -6.38 -7.46 -10.54
CA VAL A 389 -7.42 -6.41 -10.54
C VAL A 389 -7.51 -5.80 -11.93
N VAL A 390 -8.63 -5.96 -12.60
CA VAL A 390 -8.84 -5.41 -13.94
C VAL A 390 -9.63 -4.11 -13.87
N VAL A 391 -9.03 -3.04 -14.35
CA VAL A 391 -9.63 -1.72 -14.52
C VAL A 391 -9.82 -1.47 -16.01
N GLN A 392 -11.05 -1.43 -16.45
CA GLN A 392 -11.38 -1.05 -17.81
C GLN A 392 -11.45 0.45 -17.93
N THR A 393 -10.75 1.03 -18.90
CA THR A 393 -10.80 2.48 -19.13
C THR A 393 -12.21 2.91 -19.57
N PRO A 394 -12.71 4.05 -19.07
CA PRO A 394 -14.02 4.57 -19.47
C PRO A 394 -14.05 4.91 -20.96
N ALA A 395 -15.22 4.69 -21.59
CA ALA A 395 -15.42 5.02 -23.00
C ALA A 395 -15.37 6.55 -23.30
N ARG A 396 -15.60 7.39 -22.28
CA ARG A 396 -15.49 8.84 -22.44
C ARG A 396 -14.09 9.28 -22.02
N PRO A 397 -13.31 9.92 -22.89
CA PRO A 397 -11.96 10.36 -22.57
C PRO A 397 -11.85 11.19 -21.28
N ILE A 398 -12.83 12.04 -21.02
CA ILE A 398 -12.88 12.91 -19.82
C ILE A 398 -12.91 12.13 -18.48
N ASP A 399 -13.27 10.85 -18.48
CA ASP A 399 -13.35 10.03 -17.27
C ASP A 399 -12.07 9.19 -17.07
N ILE A 400 -11.21 9.09 -18.08
CA ILE A 400 -9.99 8.26 -18.05
C ILE A 400 -9.03 8.68 -16.92
N PRO A 401 -8.74 9.97 -16.68
CA PRO A 401 -7.82 10.40 -15.62
C PRO A 401 -8.22 9.92 -14.22
N PHE A 402 -9.50 9.60 -14.03
CA PHE A 402 -10.08 9.25 -12.73
C PHE A 402 -10.31 7.74 -12.54
N CYS A 403 -10.03 6.90 -13.55
CA CYS A 403 -10.41 5.48 -13.55
C CYS A 403 -9.71 4.66 -12.45
N LEU A 404 -8.56 5.11 -11.95
CA LEU A 404 -7.81 4.45 -10.89
C LEU A 404 -8.15 4.96 -9.48
N GLU A 405 -8.83 6.08 -9.31
CA GLU A 405 -9.08 6.71 -8.00
C GLU A 405 -9.92 5.84 -7.05
N HIS A 406 -10.72 4.92 -7.59
CA HIS A 406 -11.58 4.05 -6.78
C HIS A 406 -11.00 2.65 -6.53
N VAL A 407 -9.76 2.42 -6.94
CA VAL A 407 -9.08 1.13 -6.72
C VAL A 407 -8.43 1.15 -5.34
N ALA A 408 -9.11 0.58 -4.34
CA ALA A 408 -8.65 0.57 -2.94
C ALA A 408 -7.22 0.02 -2.78
N ARG A 409 -6.81 -0.95 -3.61
CA ARG A 409 -5.48 -1.55 -3.57
C ARG A 409 -4.35 -0.63 -4.04
N LEU A 410 -4.67 0.56 -4.60
CA LEU A 410 -3.74 1.63 -4.92
C LEU A 410 -3.58 2.65 -3.78
N GLU A 411 -4.30 2.47 -2.68
CA GLU A 411 -4.08 3.29 -1.49
C GLU A 411 -2.81 2.83 -0.73
N VAL A 412 -2.12 3.79 -0.12
CA VAL A 412 -0.92 3.55 0.69
C VAL A 412 -1.11 4.17 2.07
N LEU A 413 -0.79 3.41 3.12
CA LEU A 413 -0.86 3.88 4.51
C LEU A 413 0.48 4.44 5.00
N SER A 414 1.57 4.12 4.33
CA SER A 414 2.92 4.62 4.61
C SER A 414 3.76 4.57 3.35
N LEU A 415 4.69 5.51 3.22
CA LEU A 415 5.71 5.55 2.16
C LEU A 415 7.08 5.52 2.81
N THR A 416 7.98 4.72 2.26
CA THR A 416 9.41 4.71 2.64
C THR A 416 10.25 5.34 1.54
N ALA A 417 11.47 5.76 1.87
CA ALA A 417 12.42 6.28 0.87
C ALA A 417 12.65 5.28 -0.28
N GLU A 418 12.60 3.97 0.01
CA GLU A 418 12.73 2.93 -1.03
C GLU A 418 11.51 2.87 -1.96
N ASP A 419 10.30 3.10 -1.44
CA ASP A 419 9.12 3.13 -2.30
C ASP A 419 9.23 4.24 -3.36
N LEU A 420 9.93 5.34 -3.07
CA LEU A 420 10.13 6.47 -3.99
C LEU A 420 11.09 6.15 -5.15
N VAL A 421 12.07 5.27 -4.93
CA VAL A 421 13.09 4.90 -5.94
C VAL A 421 12.85 3.54 -6.58
N LYS A 422 11.70 2.94 -6.32
CA LYS A 422 11.39 1.55 -6.67
C LYS A 422 11.44 1.29 -8.19
N THR A 423 10.93 2.22 -8.98
CA THR A 423 10.97 2.09 -10.45
C THR A 423 12.41 2.07 -10.98
N GLU A 424 13.27 2.94 -10.44
CA GLU A 424 14.69 2.96 -10.80
C GLU A 424 15.36 1.62 -10.45
N MET A 425 15.03 1.05 -9.29
CA MET A 425 15.55 -0.27 -8.89
C MET A 425 15.15 -1.38 -9.87
N TYR A 426 13.91 -1.36 -10.40
CA TYR A 426 13.47 -2.35 -11.39
C TYR A 426 14.08 -2.09 -12.79
N ALA A 427 14.29 -0.83 -13.17
CA ALA A 427 15.01 -0.49 -14.39
C ALA A 427 16.46 -1.01 -14.34
N GLN A 428 17.13 -0.84 -13.21
CA GLN A 428 18.46 -1.41 -12.96
C GLN A 428 18.45 -2.94 -13.03
N GLU A 429 17.40 -3.59 -12.52
CA GLU A 429 17.27 -5.05 -12.61
C GLU A 429 17.09 -5.55 -14.04
N ARG A 430 16.33 -4.81 -14.87
CA ARG A 430 16.23 -5.09 -16.30
C ARG A 430 17.60 -5.00 -16.97
N GLN A 431 18.37 -3.96 -16.71
CA GLN A 431 19.74 -3.80 -17.27
C GLN A 431 20.67 -4.95 -16.84
N ARG A 432 20.59 -5.41 -15.59
CA ARG A 432 21.35 -6.57 -15.12
C ARG A 432 20.99 -7.85 -15.88
N ARG A 433 19.73 -8.03 -16.19
CA ARG A 433 19.25 -9.20 -16.92
C ARG A 433 19.72 -9.17 -18.37
N GLU A 434 19.59 -8.02 -19.04
CA GLU A 434 20.10 -7.81 -20.39
C GLU A 434 21.61 -8.07 -20.46
N MET A 435 22.39 -7.59 -19.48
CA MET A 435 23.82 -7.88 -19.37
C MET A 435 24.09 -9.37 -19.17
N LYS A 436 23.33 -10.04 -18.31
CA LYS A 436 23.45 -11.49 -18.09
C LYS A 436 23.24 -12.27 -19.39
N GLU A 437 22.17 -11.97 -20.12
CA GLU A 437 21.86 -12.59 -21.41
C GLU A 437 22.96 -12.35 -22.45
N GLN A 438 23.53 -11.15 -22.49
CA GLN A 438 24.66 -10.83 -23.38
C GLN A 438 25.90 -11.65 -23.01
N VAL A 439 26.25 -11.77 -21.73
CA VAL A 439 27.38 -12.57 -21.25
C VAL A 439 27.16 -14.05 -21.56
N GLU A 440 25.98 -14.59 -21.30
CA GLU A 440 25.64 -15.98 -21.64
C GLU A 440 25.70 -16.26 -23.16
N THR A 441 25.22 -15.32 -23.96
CA THR A 441 25.27 -15.44 -25.46
C THR A 441 26.70 -15.36 -25.99
N SER A 442 27.62 -14.65 -25.31
CA SER A 442 29.04 -14.59 -25.66
C SER A 442 29.83 -15.86 -25.30
N GLY A 443 29.20 -16.84 -24.62
CA GLY A 443 29.82 -18.08 -24.16
C GLY A 443 30.61 -17.95 -22.85
N ALA A 444 30.55 -16.80 -22.19
CA ALA A 444 31.11 -16.59 -20.85
C ALA A 444 30.21 -17.21 -19.77
N GLY A 445 30.80 -17.59 -18.64
CA GLY A 445 30.09 -18.28 -17.57
C GLY A 445 29.47 -17.34 -16.54
N MET A 446 28.66 -17.90 -15.61
CA MET A 446 28.05 -17.18 -14.50
C MET A 446 29.08 -16.43 -13.64
N GLY A 447 30.32 -16.98 -13.51
CA GLY A 447 31.40 -16.33 -12.78
C GLY A 447 31.82 -15.01 -13.38
N ASP A 448 31.92 -14.95 -14.71
CA ASP A 448 32.30 -13.74 -15.44
C ASP A 448 31.21 -12.65 -15.33
N TYR A 449 29.95 -13.06 -15.40
CA TYR A 449 28.81 -12.16 -15.14
C TYR A 449 28.88 -11.56 -13.74
N LEU A 450 29.04 -12.40 -12.70
CA LEU A 450 29.10 -11.92 -11.32
C LEU A 450 30.30 -11.01 -11.05
N ALA A 451 31.46 -11.31 -11.65
CA ALA A 451 32.65 -10.45 -11.58
C ALA A 451 32.41 -9.09 -12.24
N SER A 452 31.69 -9.06 -13.38
CA SER A 452 31.39 -7.82 -14.09
C SER A 452 30.43 -6.87 -13.34
N LEU A 453 29.71 -7.38 -12.34
CA LEU A 453 28.81 -6.55 -11.52
C LEU A 453 29.56 -5.68 -10.49
N ASP A 454 30.83 -5.95 -10.15
CA ASP A 454 31.61 -5.23 -9.10
C ASP A 454 30.80 -4.98 -7.82
N MET A 455 30.27 -6.06 -7.27
CA MET A 455 29.32 -5.99 -6.15
C MET A 455 30.00 -5.60 -4.84
N LYS A 456 29.38 -4.63 -4.13
CA LYS A 456 29.82 -4.15 -2.80
C LYS A 456 28.67 -4.28 -1.81
N MET A 457 28.89 -5.00 -0.74
CA MET A 457 27.93 -5.21 0.35
C MET A 457 28.38 -4.42 1.58
N GLN A 458 27.49 -3.62 2.13
CA GLN A 458 27.68 -2.96 3.42
C GLN A 458 26.76 -3.61 4.45
N VAL A 459 27.36 -4.20 5.48
CA VAL A 459 26.65 -4.86 6.58
C VAL A 459 26.61 -3.92 7.77
N SER A 460 25.45 -3.75 8.38
CA SER A 460 25.23 -2.93 9.58
C SER A 460 24.64 -3.77 10.70
N PHE A 461 24.96 -3.41 11.95
CA PHE A 461 24.44 -4.08 13.14
C PHE A 461 23.71 -3.09 14.03
N ASN A 462 22.51 -3.47 14.50
CA ASN A 462 21.70 -2.73 15.48
C ASN A 462 21.54 -1.23 15.14
N LYS A 463 21.28 -0.87 13.86
CA LYS A 463 21.12 0.51 13.40
C LYS A 463 19.67 1.00 13.59
N PRO A 464 19.38 1.93 14.53
CA PRO A 464 18.03 2.45 14.74
C PRO A 464 17.48 3.20 13.53
N ALA A 465 18.34 3.83 12.72
CA ALA A 465 17.93 4.53 11.49
C ALA A 465 17.28 3.62 10.45
N HIS A 466 17.52 2.31 10.50
CA HIS A 466 16.98 1.33 9.57
C HIS A 466 15.65 0.71 10.02
N LEU A 467 15.16 1.02 11.23
CA LEU A 467 14.03 0.40 11.92
C LEU A 467 12.79 0.22 11.04
N ALA A 468 12.30 1.29 10.43
CA ALA A 468 11.09 1.26 9.60
C ALA A 468 11.25 0.31 8.41
N ARG A 469 12.44 0.30 7.79
CA ARG A 469 12.73 -0.58 6.66
C ARG A 469 12.84 -2.04 7.09
N LEU A 470 13.50 -2.34 8.20
CA LEU A 470 13.65 -3.70 8.72
C LEU A 470 12.28 -4.30 9.08
N SER A 471 11.43 -3.56 9.79
CA SER A 471 10.05 -3.97 10.05
C SER A 471 9.28 -4.24 8.74
N GLN A 472 9.35 -3.31 7.79
CA GLN A 472 8.70 -3.48 6.48
C GLN A 472 9.17 -4.75 5.75
N MET A 473 10.45 -5.08 5.81
CA MET A 473 10.99 -6.28 5.17
C MET A 473 10.39 -7.55 5.77
N THR A 474 10.24 -7.64 7.11
CA THR A 474 9.60 -8.81 7.74
C THR A 474 8.16 -8.97 7.30
N GLN A 475 7.44 -7.88 7.03
CA GLN A 475 6.04 -7.91 6.60
C GLN A 475 5.87 -8.29 5.12
N LYS A 476 6.82 -7.91 4.25
CA LYS A 476 6.67 -8.02 2.79
C LYS A 476 7.42 -9.19 2.16
N THR A 477 8.44 -9.76 2.84
CA THR A 477 9.31 -10.79 2.26
C THR A 477 8.78 -12.20 2.55
N ASN A 478 8.57 -12.98 1.50
CA ASN A 478 8.02 -14.34 1.59
C ASN A 478 8.92 -15.40 0.95
N GLN A 479 9.56 -15.12 -0.19
CA GLN A 479 10.30 -16.11 -0.98
C GLN A 479 11.62 -16.50 -0.32
N PHE A 480 12.47 -15.52 -0.01
CA PHE A 480 13.68 -15.77 0.76
C PHE A 480 13.42 -15.36 2.22
N ASN A 481 12.86 -16.26 3.01
CA ASN A 481 12.59 -16.06 4.42
C ASN A 481 12.52 -17.42 5.13
N LEU A 482 13.45 -17.67 6.06
CA LEU A 482 13.57 -18.97 6.71
C LEU A 482 12.38 -19.31 7.61
N THR A 483 11.83 -18.33 8.33
CA THR A 483 10.82 -18.58 9.38
C THR A 483 9.50 -17.86 9.16
N THR A 484 9.45 -16.92 8.22
CA THR A 484 8.30 -16.06 7.93
C THR A 484 7.72 -15.32 9.15
N ARG A 485 8.52 -15.15 10.22
CA ARG A 485 8.15 -14.36 11.39
C ARG A 485 8.01 -12.89 11.01
N ARG A 486 7.02 -12.22 11.60
CA ARG A 486 6.65 -10.84 11.30
C ARG A 486 6.85 -9.97 12.52
N TYR A 487 7.60 -8.89 12.38
CA TYR A 487 7.90 -7.96 13.45
C TYR A 487 7.45 -6.55 13.08
N ASN A 488 6.76 -5.88 14.01
CA ASN A 488 6.46 -4.47 13.89
C ASN A 488 7.67 -3.60 14.32
N GLU A 489 7.57 -2.29 14.14
CA GLU A 489 8.65 -1.37 14.47
C GLU A 489 9.00 -1.39 15.97
N GLN A 490 8.02 -1.52 16.84
CA GLN A 490 8.24 -1.60 18.29
C GLN A 490 9.06 -2.84 18.66
N GLN A 491 8.69 -4.01 18.14
CA GLN A 491 9.42 -5.25 18.40
C GLN A 491 10.84 -5.19 17.85
N MET A 492 11.03 -4.63 16.65
CA MET A 492 12.38 -4.43 16.10
C MET A 492 13.21 -3.46 16.93
N GLN A 493 12.58 -2.38 17.44
CA GLN A 493 13.25 -1.44 18.34
C GLN A 493 13.68 -2.12 19.65
N GLU A 494 12.82 -2.98 20.21
CA GLU A 494 13.14 -3.78 21.41
C GLU A 494 14.34 -4.71 21.15
N PHE A 495 14.39 -5.38 19.99
CA PHE A 495 15.54 -6.22 19.63
C PHE A 495 16.84 -5.42 19.51
N ILE A 496 16.80 -4.27 18.81
CA ILE A 496 17.98 -3.40 18.64
C ILE A 496 18.50 -2.86 19.99
N ALA A 497 17.62 -2.60 20.95
CA ALA A 497 17.98 -2.03 22.25
C ALA A 497 18.52 -3.05 23.26
N ARG A 498 18.32 -4.35 23.04
CA ARG A 498 18.68 -5.42 23.98
C ARG A 498 20.04 -6.01 23.67
N ALA A 499 20.85 -6.24 24.73
CA ALA A 499 22.17 -6.83 24.59
C ALA A 499 22.18 -8.33 24.21
N ASP A 500 21.06 -9.04 24.46
CA ASP A 500 20.90 -10.46 24.13
C ASP A 500 20.32 -10.69 22.72
N TRP A 501 20.18 -9.61 21.91
CA TRP A 501 19.75 -9.67 20.52
C TRP A 501 20.73 -8.96 19.61
N LEU A 502 20.85 -9.46 18.39
CA LEU A 502 21.64 -8.87 17.32
C LEU A 502 20.77 -8.78 16.06
N VAL A 503 20.54 -7.56 15.58
CA VAL A 503 19.84 -7.30 14.34
C VAL A 503 20.89 -6.87 13.31
N ALA A 504 21.10 -7.70 12.30
CA ALA A 504 22.03 -7.43 11.22
C ALA A 504 21.25 -7.15 9.94
N ASP A 505 21.66 -6.15 9.19
CA ASP A 505 21.12 -5.87 7.86
C ASP A 505 22.27 -5.63 6.87
N PHE A 506 21.94 -5.73 5.57
CA PHE A 506 22.90 -5.32 4.55
C PHE A 506 22.25 -4.54 3.42
N SER A 507 23.02 -3.64 2.85
CA SER A 507 22.77 -3.02 1.53
C SER A 507 23.74 -3.56 0.49
N LEU A 508 23.29 -3.60 -0.78
CA LEU A 508 24.10 -4.06 -1.89
C LEU A 508 24.16 -2.98 -2.98
N MET A 509 25.35 -2.72 -3.52
CA MET A 509 25.61 -1.84 -4.63
C MET A 509 26.37 -2.61 -5.71
N ASP A 510 26.07 -2.33 -6.97
CA ASP A 510 26.79 -2.85 -8.14
C ASP A 510 26.93 -1.75 -9.21
N VAL A 511 27.47 -2.09 -10.40
CA VAL A 511 27.67 -1.14 -11.50
C VAL A 511 26.41 -0.44 -11.98
N PHE A 512 25.23 -1.01 -11.76
CA PHE A 512 23.94 -0.43 -12.16
C PHE A 512 23.31 0.43 -11.07
N GLY A 513 23.77 0.33 -9.81
CA GLY A 513 23.28 1.18 -8.73
C GLY A 513 23.12 0.49 -7.39
N HIS A 514 22.41 1.17 -6.49
CA HIS A 514 22.24 0.77 -5.10
C HIS A 514 20.90 0.07 -4.87
N SER A 515 20.92 -1.15 -4.35
CA SER A 515 19.71 -1.95 -4.10
C SER A 515 18.98 -1.60 -2.78
N GLY A 516 19.45 -0.60 -2.02
CA GLY A 516 18.96 -0.28 -0.69
C GLY A 516 19.25 -1.39 0.32
N ILE A 517 18.60 -1.33 1.49
CA ILE A 517 18.66 -2.42 2.48
C ILE A 517 17.94 -3.63 1.88
N ALA A 518 18.70 -4.69 1.63
CA ALA A 518 18.26 -5.83 0.84
C ALA A 518 18.17 -7.14 1.63
N GLY A 519 18.77 -7.23 2.83
CA GLY A 519 18.67 -8.40 3.70
C GLY A 519 18.63 -8.04 5.17
N LEU A 520 18.11 -8.96 5.98
CA LEU A 520 17.94 -8.84 7.42
C LEU A 520 18.17 -10.20 8.07
N ALA A 521 18.91 -10.21 9.17
CA ALA A 521 19.00 -11.33 10.10
C ALA A 521 18.69 -10.84 11.52
N VAL A 522 17.89 -11.61 12.25
CA VAL A 522 17.63 -11.39 13.67
C VAL A 522 18.19 -12.58 14.43
N VAL A 523 19.07 -12.34 15.36
CA VAL A 523 19.76 -13.37 16.14
C VAL A 523 19.55 -13.13 17.63
N ARG A 524 19.22 -14.17 18.36
CA ARG A 524 19.17 -14.17 19.82
C ARG A 524 20.42 -14.84 20.38
N LEU A 525 21.11 -14.18 21.30
CA LEU A 525 22.24 -14.76 22.04
C LEU A 525 21.69 -15.54 23.23
N VAL A 526 21.97 -16.85 23.27
CA VAL A 526 21.47 -17.76 24.30
C VAL A 526 22.67 -18.18 25.18
N GLY A 527 22.91 -17.40 26.24
CA GLY A 527 24.12 -17.56 27.06
C GLY A 527 25.39 -17.08 26.34
N GLU A 528 26.55 -17.61 26.77
CA GLU A 528 27.85 -17.10 26.31
C GLU A 528 28.38 -17.73 25.01
N GLN A 529 27.87 -18.91 24.62
CA GLN A 529 28.47 -19.70 23.53
C GLN A 529 27.44 -20.17 22.47
N GLU A 530 26.18 -19.83 22.64
CA GLU A 530 25.12 -20.25 21.72
C GLU A 530 24.33 -19.06 21.18
N ALA A 531 24.02 -19.11 19.90
CA ALA A 531 23.16 -18.13 19.25
C ALA A 531 22.03 -18.82 18.47
N GLU A 532 20.85 -18.23 18.46
CA GLU A 532 19.69 -18.68 17.70
C GLU A 532 19.42 -17.69 16.57
N LEU A 533 19.55 -18.14 15.33
CA LEU A 533 19.15 -17.39 14.15
C LEU A 533 17.62 -17.43 14.05
N ASP A 534 16.96 -16.44 14.64
CA ASP A 534 15.52 -16.35 14.73
C ASP A 534 14.87 -16.16 13.36
N THR A 535 15.45 -15.29 12.53
CA THR A 535 15.02 -15.08 11.16
C THR A 535 16.18 -14.65 10.27
N LEU A 536 16.14 -15.09 9.02
CA LEU A 536 16.99 -14.59 7.94
C LEU A 536 16.09 -14.41 6.72
N LEU A 537 16.07 -13.22 6.20
CA LEU A 537 15.27 -12.89 5.03
C LEU A 537 15.98 -11.92 4.08
N MET A 538 15.56 -11.92 2.83
CA MET A 538 16.22 -11.16 1.79
C MET A 538 15.25 -10.73 0.69
N SER A 539 15.46 -9.54 0.14
CA SER A 539 14.74 -9.04 -1.02
C SER A 539 14.97 -9.93 -2.24
N CYS A 540 13.90 -10.24 -2.98
CA CYS A 540 13.98 -11.05 -4.19
C CYS A 540 14.96 -10.48 -5.24
N ARG A 541 15.23 -9.18 -5.22
CA ARG A 541 16.10 -8.49 -6.17
C ARG A 541 17.59 -8.88 -6.08
N VAL A 542 18.03 -9.41 -4.96
CA VAL A 542 19.45 -9.75 -4.74
C VAL A 542 19.72 -11.24 -4.66
N ILE A 543 18.70 -12.06 -4.80
CA ILE A 543 18.80 -13.52 -4.76
C ILE A 543 19.61 -14.02 -5.97
N GLY A 544 20.44 -15.06 -5.74
CA GLY A 544 21.21 -15.73 -6.79
C GLY A 544 22.48 -14.99 -7.22
N ARG A 545 22.91 -14.00 -6.42
CA ARG A 545 24.18 -13.25 -6.64
C ARG A 545 25.24 -13.55 -5.58
N TYR A 546 25.07 -14.63 -4.82
CA TYR A 546 25.88 -14.98 -3.65
C TYR A 546 25.81 -13.98 -2.48
N ALA A 547 24.97 -12.97 -2.55
CA ALA A 547 24.74 -12.01 -1.48
C ALA A 547 24.21 -12.69 -0.20
N GLU A 548 23.33 -13.68 -0.39
CA GLU A 548 22.77 -14.52 0.66
C GLU A 548 23.84 -15.27 1.44
N SER A 549 24.78 -15.86 0.73
CA SER A 549 25.90 -16.63 1.33
C SER A 549 26.92 -15.70 1.97
N ALA A 550 27.29 -14.60 1.29
CA ALA A 550 28.24 -13.62 1.80
C ALA A 550 27.75 -12.99 3.11
N PHE A 551 26.46 -12.61 3.17
CA PHE A 551 25.84 -12.04 4.38
C PHE A 551 25.81 -13.04 5.54
N LEU A 552 25.34 -14.27 5.31
CA LEU A 552 25.29 -15.29 6.35
C LEU A 552 26.69 -15.57 6.92
N HIS A 553 27.71 -15.76 6.04
CA HIS A 553 29.07 -16.01 6.50
C HIS A 553 29.71 -14.79 7.18
N CYS A 554 29.36 -13.56 6.81
CA CYS A 554 29.75 -12.36 7.54
C CYS A 554 29.15 -12.36 8.96
N LEU A 555 27.86 -12.65 9.10
CA LEU A 555 27.18 -12.78 10.39
C LEU A 555 27.82 -13.86 11.27
N LEU A 556 28.10 -15.05 10.70
CA LEU A 556 28.74 -16.16 11.44
C LEU A 556 30.15 -15.79 11.92
N ARG A 557 30.92 -15.00 11.14
CA ARG A 557 32.23 -14.49 11.58
C ARG A 557 32.12 -13.52 12.75
N ASP A 558 31.14 -12.62 12.72
CA ASP A 558 30.87 -11.68 13.80
C ASP A 558 30.48 -12.43 15.10
N LEU A 559 29.59 -13.42 14.98
CA LEU A 559 29.22 -14.27 16.12
C LEU A 559 30.40 -15.06 16.68
N ALA A 560 31.28 -15.62 15.83
CA ALA A 560 32.48 -16.30 16.25
C ALA A 560 33.45 -15.34 16.98
N ALA A 561 33.63 -14.12 16.49
CA ALA A 561 34.44 -13.09 17.15
C ALA A 561 33.88 -12.67 18.52
N LYS A 562 32.57 -12.78 18.74
CA LYS A 562 31.89 -12.58 20.01
C LYS A 562 31.94 -13.80 20.95
N GLY A 563 32.60 -14.89 20.55
CA GLY A 563 32.78 -16.11 21.37
C GLY A 563 31.69 -17.16 21.22
N VAL A 564 30.73 -16.97 20.31
CA VAL A 564 29.72 -17.98 20.01
C VAL A 564 30.37 -19.20 19.37
N LYS A 565 30.04 -20.40 19.86
CA LYS A 565 30.50 -21.68 19.31
C LYS A 565 29.43 -22.41 18.52
N ASN A 566 28.17 -22.24 18.88
CA ASN A 566 27.05 -22.94 18.25
C ASN A 566 26.01 -21.95 17.74
N VAL A 567 25.59 -22.12 16.50
CA VAL A 567 24.48 -21.36 15.93
C VAL A 567 23.36 -22.34 15.56
N VAL A 568 22.17 -22.08 16.07
CA VAL A 568 20.96 -22.88 15.80
C VAL A 568 20.02 -22.07 14.92
N ALA A 569 19.41 -22.69 13.93
CA ALA A 569 18.48 -22.05 13.02
C ALA A 569 17.26 -22.93 12.74
N ASP A 570 16.12 -22.32 12.50
CA ASP A 570 14.90 -22.98 12.08
C ASP A 570 14.60 -22.72 10.59
N PHE A 571 14.04 -23.72 9.91
CA PHE A 571 13.34 -23.54 8.65
C PHE A 571 11.88 -23.91 8.83
N LEU A 572 10.97 -22.95 8.62
CA LEU A 572 9.53 -23.14 8.71
C LEU A 572 8.94 -23.09 7.29
N PRO A 573 8.59 -24.27 6.70
CA PRO A 573 8.15 -24.33 5.31
C PRO A 573 6.80 -23.66 5.11
N THR A 574 6.67 -22.94 4.00
CA THR A 574 5.43 -22.34 3.51
C THR A 574 5.32 -22.53 2.00
N ALA A 575 4.13 -22.35 1.44
CA ALA A 575 3.92 -22.43 -0.01
C ALA A 575 4.76 -21.40 -0.82
N LYS A 576 5.37 -20.40 -0.16
CA LYS A 576 6.09 -19.29 -0.84
C LYS A 576 7.60 -19.31 -0.61
N ASN A 577 8.14 -20.10 0.35
CA ASN A 577 9.56 -20.12 0.67
C ASN A 577 10.30 -21.42 0.32
N GLU A 578 9.76 -22.20 -0.61
CA GLU A 578 10.40 -23.44 -1.09
C GLU A 578 11.82 -23.19 -1.63
N LEU A 579 12.08 -22.00 -2.18
CA LEU A 579 13.39 -21.57 -2.69
C LEU A 579 14.54 -21.70 -1.65
N VAL A 580 14.24 -21.52 -0.37
CA VAL A 580 15.27 -21.52 0.70
C VAL A 580 15.32 -22.82 1.50
N LYS A 581 14.62 -23.85 1.08
CA LYS A 581 14.52 -25.13 1.77
C LYS A 581 15.88 -25.81 1.99
N SER A 582 16.74 -25.81 0.98
CA SER A 582 18.08 -26.38 1.06
C SER A 582 19.14 -25.38 1.54
N PHE A 583 18.83 -24.08 1.63
CA PHE A 583 19.81 -23.03 1.83
C PHE A 583 20.71 -23.26 3.05
N LEU A 584 20.15 -23.55 4.22
CA LEU A 584 20.96 -23.78 5.43
C LEU A 584 21.90 -24.98 5.26
N HIS A 585 21.43 -26.08 4.71
CA HIS A 585 22.22 -27.26 4.40
C HIS A 585 23.35 -26.94 3.41
N ASP A 586 23.03 -26.22 2.33
CA ASP A 586 24.01 -25.88 1.28
C ASP A 586 25.09 -24.92 1.78
N GLN A 587 24.76 -24.10 2.79
CA GLN A 587 25.74 -23.29 3.48
C GLN A 587 26.61 -24.10 4.48
N GLY A 588 26.14 -25.23 4.96
CA GLY A 588 26.90 -26.14 5.78
C GLY A 588 26.36 -26.35 7.20
N PHE A 589 25.12 -25.96 7.47
CA PHE A 589 24.42 -26.35 8.69
C PHE A 589 24.03 -27.84 8.61
N GLU A 590 24.07 -28.50 9.75
CA GLU A 590 23.66 -29.89 9.91
C GLU A 590 22.26 -29.96 10.53
N LEU A 591 21.39 -30.83 9.98
CA LEU A 591 20.05 -31.04 10.50
C LEU A 591 20.10 -31.99 11.71
N GLY A 592 19.69 -31.49 12.87
CA GLY A 592 19.60 -32.29 14.09
C GLY A 592 18.36 -33.20 14.15
N HIS A 593 18.36 -34.15 15.07
CA HIS A 593 17.24 -35.08 15.31
C HIS A 593 15.95 -34.35 15.76
N ASP A 594 16.06 -33.15 16.29
CA ASP A 594 14.96 -32.28 16.73
C ASP A 594 14.40 -31.42 15.58
N GLY A 595 14.89 -31.59 14.36
CA GLY A 595 14.46 -30.85 13.18
C GLY A 595 15.05 -29.43 13.06
N ARG A 596 15.99 -29.05 13.95
CA ARG A 596 16.68 -27.75 13.89
C ARG A 596 18.03 -27.87 13.19
N TYR A 597 18.44 -26.86 12.49
CA TYR A 597 19.74 -26.77 11.84
C TYR A 597 20.79 -26.21 12.80
N ARG A 598 22.00 -26.80 12.78
CA ARG A 598 23.11 -26.42 13.68
C ARG A 598 24.39 -26.16 12.90
N TRP A 599 25.13 -25.14 13.33
CA TRP A 599 26.48 -24.87 12.88
C TRP A 599 27.43 -24.80 14.07
N HIS A 600 28.48 -25.65 14.08
CA HIS A 600 29.51 -25.65 15.09
C HIS A 600 30.68 -24.80 14.59
N LEU A 601 30.77 -23.55 15.05
CA LEU A 601 31.77 -22.56 14.60
C LEU A 601 33.20 -22.96 14.98
N GLY A 602 33.37 -23.72 16.08
CA GLY A 602 34.67 -24.23 16.52
C GLY A 602 35.24 -25.30 15.60
N ASP A 603 34.39 -26.14 15.02
CA ASP A 603 34.80 -27.26 14.17
C ASP A 603 34.83 -26.86 12.68
N LYS A 604 33.94 -25.97 12.29
CA LYS A 604 33.76 -25.52 10.91
C LYS A 604 33.73 -23.99 10.84
N PRO A 605 34.89 -23.35 10.57
CA PRO A 605 34.94 -21.90 10.49
C PRO A 605 34.14 -21.40 9.29
N PRO A 606 33.48 -20.22 9.38
CA PRO A 606 32.80 -19.59 8.26
C PRO A 606 33.77 -19.33 7.09
N ARG A 607 33.27 -19.38 5.86
CA ARG A 607 34.07 -19.07 4.66
C ARG A 607 34.60 -17.63 4.73
N PRO A 608 35.83 -17.37 4.24
CA PRO A 608 36.38 -16.02 4.16
C PRO A 608 35.63 -15.17 3.13
N GLU A 609 35.78 -13.86 3.20
CA GLU A 609 35.14 -12.92 2.26
C GLU A 609 35.56 -13.17 0.82
N SER A 610 36.83 -13.50 0.61
CA SER A 610 37.39 -13.82 -0.71
C SER A 610 36.74 -15.03 -1.40
N ALA A 611 35.93 -15.80 -0.69
CA ALA A 611 35.19 -16.93 -1.26
C ALA A 611 33.93 -16.50 -2.04
N PHE A 612 33.57 -15.21 -2.00
CA PHE A 612 32.35 -14.69 -2.62
C PHE A 612 32.68 -13.60 -3.64
N PRO A 613 31.93 -13.48 -4.73
CA PRO A 613 32.09 -12.43 -5.74
C PRO A 613 31.51 -11.07 -5.28
N VAL A 614 31.57 -10.79 -3.97
CA VAL A 614 30.99 -9.61 -3.33
C VAL A 614 32.00 -9.06 -2.33
N ALA A 615 32.45 -7.83 -2.49
CA ALA A 615 33.27 -7.15 -1.50
C ALA A 615 32.40 -6.75 -0.29
N VAL A 616 32.73 -7.26 0.90
CA VAL A 616 31.93 -7.02 2.12
C VAL A 616 32.65 -5.99 3.00
N THR A 617 31.91 -4.98 3.45
CA THR A 617 32.35 -4.00 4.44
C THR A 617 31.37 -4.00 5.62
N VAL A 618 31.89 -3.87 6.84
CA VAL A 618 31.06 -3.80 8.05
C VAL A 618 31.10 -2.36 8.55
N GLU A 619 29.92 -1.78 8.68
CA GLU A 619 29.75 -0.47 9.30
C GLU A 619 29.69 -0.65 10.82
N ILE A 620 30.69 -0.10 11.51
CA ILE A 620 30.85 -0.18 12.96
C ILE A 620 29.99 0.88 13.67
#